data_df95588915cc765eb02e475960abe0b9
#
_entry.id   df95588915cc765eb02e475960abe0b9
#
_cell.length_a   1.000
_cell.length_b   1.000
_cell.length_c   1.000
_cell.angle_alpha   90.00
_cell.angle_beta   90.00
_cell.angle_gamma   90.00
#
_symmetry.space_group_name_H-M   'P 1'
#
loop_
_entity.id
_entity.type
_entity.pdbx_description
1 polymer ?
#
loop_
_entity_poly.entity_id
_entity_poly.type
_entity_poly.pdbx_seq_one_letter_code
_entity_poly.pdbx_strand_id
1 'polypeptide(L)'
;CILKWAKEWKADAIIGQWNNDTVNLLKELNIPIVLQNYHHRSTTYSNLTGDYKGTGRMAAQFFAKRMFHNFAYFGINGVVWSDERCEGFRQEVKRIGGNFYCFESDKHEDEIRIEVSQWLQELPKPIALFCCDDSHALFISETCKISNIHIPEEISLLGVDNDDLICNISDPPISSIELEVERGG
;
A
#
# COMPACT_ATOMS: atom_id res chain seq x y z
N CYS A 1 5.78 -17.10 25.57
CA CYS A 1 5.69 -15.64 25.79
C CYS A 1 7.03 -14.98 25.42
N ILE A 2 7.00 -13.95 24.57
CA ILE A 2 8.21 -13.29 24.01
C ILE A 2 9.12 -12.72 25.11
N LEU A 3 8.54 -12.17 26.19
CA LEU A 3 9.29 -11.66 27.35
C LEU A 3 10.19 -12.72 27.97
N LYS A 4 9.69 -13.96 28.12
CA LYS A 4 10.46 -15.09 28.65
C LYS A 4 11.62 -15.43 27.72
N TRP A 5 11.38 -15.55 26.42
CA TRP A 5 12.43 -15.84 25.44
C TRP A 5 13.51 -14.76 25.41
N ALA A 6 13.11 -13.48 25.40
CA ALA A 6 14.07 -12.38 25.38
C ALA A 6 14.99 -12.39 26.62
N LYS A 7 14.45 -12.74 27.80
CA LYS A 7 15.23 -12.90 29.02
C LYS A 7 16.17 -14.14 28.97
N GLU A 8 15.66 -15.28 28.49
CA GLU A 8 16.43 -16.52 28.37
C GLU A 8 17.59 -16.40 27.36
N TRP A 9 17.35 -15.73 26.24
CA TRP A 9 18.33 -15.50 25.18
C TRP A 9 19.23 -14.29 25.43
N LYS A 10 18.99 -13.53 26.51
CA LYS A 10 19.71 -12.28 26.80
C LYS A 10 19.75 -11.35 25.60
N ALA A 11 18.59 -11.12 25.01
CA ALA A 11 18.46 -10.26 23.84
C ALA A 11 19.00 -8.84 24.09
N ASP A 12 19.80 -8.31 23.19
CA ASP A 12 20.34 -6.95 23.25
C ASP A 12 19.36 -5.92 22.71
N ALA A 13 18.45 -6.32 21.82
CA ALA A 13 17.40 -5.50 21.24
C ALA A 13 16.23 -6.37 20.76
N ILE A 14 15.08 -5.76 20.50
CA ILE A 14 13.91 -6.43 19.95
C ILE A 14 13.38 -5.65 18.75
N ILE A 15 13.16 -6.35 17.64
CA ILE A 15 12.50 -5.79 16.44
C ILE A 15 11.27 -6.65 16.15
N GLY A 16 10.13 -6.02 15.90
CA GLY A 16 8.94 -6.76 15.49
C GLY A 16 7.67 -5.93 15.50
N GLN A 17 6.55 -6.64 15.31
CA GLN A 17 5.22 -6.08 15.26
C GLN A 17 4.42 -6.58 16.47
N TRP A 18 3.98 -5.66 17.32
CA TRP A 18 3.20 -5.97 18.51
C TRP A 18 2.17 -4.90 18.81
N ASN A 19 1.10 -5.32 19.47
CA ASN A 19 0.12 -4.40 20.06
C ASN A 19 0.72 -3.66 21.28
N ASN A 20 0.05 -2.59 21.69
CA ASN A 20 0.50 -1.74 22.80
C ASN A 20 0.67 -2.51 24.13
N ASP A 21 -0.17 -3.50 24.40
CA ASP A 21 -0.09 -4.28 25.64
C ASP A 21 1.20 -5.12 25.67
N THR A 22 1.51 -5.79 24.57
CA THR A 22 2.77 -6.55 24.44
C THR A 22 3.98 -5.62 24.55
N VAL A 23 3.96 -4.47 23.87
CA VAL A 23 5.04 -3.47 23.96
C VAL A 23 5.24 -2.98 25.38
N ASN A 24 4.17 -2.74 26.15
CA ASN A 24 4.25 -2.33 27.56
C ASN A 24 4.93 -3.41 28.43
N LEU A 25 4.66 -4.69 28.18
CA LEU A 25 5.35 -5.79 28.87
C LEU A 25 6.85 -5.83 28.51
N LEU A 26 7.19 -5.54 27.26
CA LEU A 26 8.59 -5.56 26.82
C LEU A 26 9.44 -4.43 27.44
N LYS A 27 8.83 -3.35 27.95
CA LYS A 27 9.53 -2.27 28.67
C LYS A 27 10.32 -2.78 29.88
N GLU A 28 9.87 -3.86 30.52
CA GLU A 28 10.55 -4.46 31.68
C GLU A 28 11.96 -4.96 31.35
N LEU A 29 12.28 -5.19 30.06
CA LEU A 29 13.58 -5.68 29.62
C LEU A 29 14.66 -4.59 29.64
N ASN A 30 14.28 -3.32 29.59
CA ASN A 30 15.17 -2.17 29.53
C ASN A 30 16.22 -2.26 28.38
N ILE A 31 15.81 -2.79 27.24
CA ILE A 31 16.60 -2.91 26.01
C ILE A 31 15.91 -2.13 24.87
N PRO A 32 16.65 -1.76 23.79
CA PRO A 32 16.07 -1.11 22.63
C PRO A 32 14.94 -1.91 21.99
N ILE A 33 13.84 -1.24 21.65
CA ILE A 33 12.68 -1.80 20.97
C ILE A 33 12.44 -1.01 19.69
N VAL A 34 12.37 -1.70 18.55
CA VAL A 34 12.04 -1.16 17.24
C VAL A 34 10.75 -1.82 16.75
N LEU A 35 9.78 -1.01 16.34
CA LEU A 35 8.46 -1.48 15.92
C LEU A 35 8.25 -1.32 14.42
N GLN A 36 7.71 -2.34 13.80
CA GLN A 36 7.21 -2.33 12.43
C GLN A 36 5.69 -2.52 12.45
N ASN A 37 4.97 -1.50 12.93
CA ASN A 37 3.52 -1.59 13.07
C ASN A 37 2.81 -1.17 11.79
N TYR A 38 1.79 -1.94 11.37
CA TYR A 38 1.00 -1.65 10.17
C TYR A 38 -0.18 -0.71 10.41
N HIS A 39 -0.76 -0.71 11.62
CA HIS A 39 -1.97 0.09 11.91
C HIS A 39 -1.67 1.49 12.44
N HIS A 40 -0.55 1.69 13.12
CA HIS A 40 -0.17 3.01 13.62
C HIS A 40 1.32 3.07 13.95
N ARG A 41 1.91 4.25 13.82
CA ARG A 41 3.29 4.50 14.23
C ARG A 41 3.36 4.70 15.75
N SER A 42 4.36 4.14 16.38
CA SER A 42 4.64 4.42 17.78
C SER A 42 5.20 5.83 17.94
N THR A 43 4.71 6.55 18.94
CA THR A 43 5.27 7.84 19.38
C THR A 43 6.34 7.69 20.46
N THR A 44 6.49 6.49 21.03
CA THR A 44 7.39 6.20 22.17
C THR A 44 8.64 5.42 21.72
N TYR A 45 8.50 4.54 20.72
CA TYR A 45 9.56 3.67 20.23
C TYR A 45 9.97 4.01 18.82
N SER A 46 11.18 3.63 18.44
CA SER A 46 11.63 3.73 17.06
C SER A 46 10.74 2.90 16.14
N ASN A 47 10.38 3.47 14.99
CA ASN A 47 9.61 2.77 13.97
C ASN A 47 10.55 2.38 12.81
N LEU A 48 10.49 1.12 12.39
CA LEU A 48 11.05 0.67 11.12
C LEU A 48 9.95 0.79 10.07
N THR A 49 10.19 1.60 9.04
CA THR A 49 9.14 1.94 8.06
C THR A 49 9.75 2.40 6.75
N GLY A 50 9.06 2.16 5.63
CA GLY A 50 9.40 2.71 4.33
C GLY A 50 8.96 4.17 4.16
N ASP A 51 9.43 4.83 3.09
CA ASP A 51 8.90 6.12 2.64
C ASP A 51 7.62 5.92 1.80
N TYR A 52 6.54 5.55 2.49
CA TYR A 52 5.26 5.24 1.84
C TYR A 52 4.67 6.47 1.13
N LYS A 53 4.82 7.68 1.72
CA LYS A 53 4.41 8.92 1.06
C LYS A 53 5.25 9.20 -0.20
N GLY A 54 6.55 8.92 -0.16
CA GLY A 54 7.44 9.01 -1.32
C GLY A 54 7.02 8.07 -2.43
N THR A 55 6.65 6.83 -2.10
CA THR A 55 6.10 5.85 -3.06
C THR A 55 4.85 6.40 -3.75
N GLY A 56 3.90 6.95 -2.98
CA GLY A 56 2.70 7.58 -3.55
C GLY A 56 3.03 8.76 -4.48
N ARG A 57 3.95 9.64 -4.07
CA ARG A 57 4.42 10.74 -4.95
C ARG A 57 5.05 10.22 -6.25
N MET A 58 5.87 9.17 -6.16
CA MET A 58 6.52 8.54 -7.32
C MET A 58 5.47 8.01 -8.31
N ALA A 59 4.43 7.33 -7.82
CA ALA A 59 3.33 6.83 -8.64
C ALA A 59 2.62 7.97 -9.40
N ALA A 60 2.29 9.06 -8.72
CA ALA A 60 1.65 10.22 -9.35
C ALA A 60 2.54 10.84 -10.44
N GLN A 61 3.84 11.00 -10.17
CA GLN A 61 4.81 11.53 -11.13
C GLN A 61 5.00 10.61 -12.32
N PHE A 62 5.01 9.29 -12.11
CA PHE A 62 5.09 8.29 -13.18
C PHE A 62 3.93 8.44 -14.18
N PHE A 63 2.71 8.58 -13.69
CA PHE A 63 1.53 8.76 -14.52
C PHE A 63 1.45 10.18 -15.14
N ALA A 64 1.85 11.21 -14.40
CA ALA A 64 1.89 12.57 -14.92
C ALA A 64 2.82 12.72 -16.14
N LYS A 65 4.00 12.06 -16.12
CA LYS A 65 4.91 12.00 -17.26
C LYS A 65 4.28 11.33 -18.50
N ARG A 66 3.21 10.56 -18.32
CA ARG A 66 2.43 9.90 -19.36
C ARG A 66 1.15 10.66 -19.74
N MET A 67 1.08 11.93 -19.28
CA MET A 67 0.00 12.87 -19.62
C MET A 67 -1.39 12.47 -19.10
N PHE A 68 -1.49 11.67 -18.04
CA PHE A 68 -2.75 11.44 -17.36
C PHE A 68 -3.21 12.69 -16.61
N HIS A 69 -4.52 12.94 -16.62
CA HIS A 69 -5.19 14.02 -15.90
C HIS A 69 -6.13 13.51 -14.81
N ASN A 70 -6.62 12.28 -14.95
CA ASN A 70 -7.45 11.60 -13.96
C ASN A 70 -6.62 10.53 -13.26
N PHE A 71 -6.69 10.52 -11.92
CA PHE A 71 -5.89 9.67 -11.06
C PHE A 71 -6.80 9.03 -10.03
N ALA A 72 -6.71 7.72 -9.87
CA ALA A 72 -7.44 6.98 -8.85
C ALA A 72 -6.48 6.23 -7.93
N TYR A 73 -6.90 6.07 -6.69
CA TYR A 73 -6.24 5.22 -5.70
C TYR A 73 -7.19 4.13 -5.23
N PHE A 74 -6.66 2.91 -5.12
CA PHE A 74 -7.35 1.77 -4.52
C PHE A 74 -6.51 1.19 -3.40
N GLY A 75 -7.08 1.09 -2.17
CA GLY A 75 -6.32 0.65 -1.02
C GLY A 75 -7.13 0.18 0.18
N ILE A 76 -6.40 -0.14 1.25
CA ILE A 76 -6.93 -0.59 2.54
C ILE A 76 -6.98 0.59 3.50
N ASN A 77 -8.14 0.79 4.12
CA ASN A 77 -8.34 1.84 5.11
C ASN A 77 -7.76 1.44 6.48
N GLY A 78 -7.14 2.39 7.19
CA GLY A 78 -6.62 2.18 8.55
C GLY A 78 -5.32 1.38 8.62
N VAL A 79 -4.61 1.23 7.51
CA VAL A 79 -3.30 0.60 7.44
C VAL A 79 -2.26 1.64 7.03
N VAL A 80 -1.28 1.90 7.89
CA VAL A 80 -0.32 3.02 7.75
C VAL A 80 0.31 3.11 6.37
N TRP A 81 0.80 2.00 5.83
CA TRP A 81 1.49 2.02 4.54
C TRP A 81 0.54 2.33 3.37
N SER A 82 -0.74 1.86 3.44
CA SER A 82 -1.76 2.19 2.44
C SER A 82 -2.20 3.66 2.57
N ASP A 83 -2.57 4.10 3.78
CA ASP A 83 -3.01 5.47 4.04
C ASP A 83 -1.94 6.51 3.64
N GLU A 84 -0.66 6.23 3.94
CA GLU A 84 0.44 7.12 3.58
C GLU A 84 0.76 7.11 2.08
N ARG A 85 0.65 5.96 1.39
CA ARG A 85 0.74 5.89 -0.08
C ARG A 85 -0.36 6.71 -0.72
N CYS A 86 -1.61 6.56 -0.26
CA CYS A 86 -2.76 7.36 -0.69
C CYS A 86 -2.50 8.86 -0.49
N GLU A 87 -2.06 9.26 0.70
CA GLU A 87 -1.81 10.67 1.01
C GLU A 87 -0.71 11.27 0.13
N GLY A 88 0.41 10.57 -0.05
CA GLY A 88 1.50 11.01 -0.92
C GLY A 88 1.06 11.15 -2.38
N PHE A 89 0.28 10.19 -2.88
CA PHE A 89 -0.29 10.22 -4.23
C PHE A 89 -1.26 11.38 -4.41
N ARG A 90 -2.22 11.54 -3.51
CA ARG A 90 -3.22 12.62 -3.51
C ARG A 90 -2.59 14.00 -3.48
N GLN A 91 -1.58 14.22 -2.60
CA GLN A 91 -0.88 15.50 -2.50
C GLN A 91 -0.18 15.86 -3.80
N GLU A 92 0.49 14.89 -4.43
CA GLU A 92 1.19 15.12 -5.69
C GLU A 92 0.21 15.33 -6.85
N VAL A 93 -0.88 14.55 -6.94
CA VAL A 93 -1.95 14.77 -7.93
C VAL A 93 -2.52 16.18 -7.82
N LYS A 94 -2.80 16.66 -6.60
CA LYS A 94 -3.25 18.03 -6.37
C LYS A 94 -2.21 19.06 -6.81
N ARG A 95 -0.92 18.81 -6.52
CA ARG A 95 0.18 19.72 -6.91
C ARG A 95 0.30 19.89 -8.41
N ILE A 96 0.05 18.83 -9.19
CA ILE A 96 0.11 18.86 -10.66
C ILE A 96 -1.21 19.27 -11.32
N GLY A 97 -2.28 19.55 -10.53
CA GLY A 97 -3.58 19.98 -11.04
C GLY A 97 -4.44 18.86 -11.62
N GLY A 98 -4.19 17.61 -11.23
CA GLY A 98 -4.99 16.45 -11.66
C GLY A 98 -6.26 16.26 -10.84
N ASN A 99 -7.21 15.50 -11.38
CA ASN A 99 -8.41 15.07 -10.69
C ASN A 99 -8.10 13.79 -9.88
N PHE A 100 -8.51 13.74 -8.61
CA PHE A 100 -8.24 12.62 -7.72
C PHE A 100 -9.52 11.90 -7.31
N TYR A 101 -9.51 10.57 -7.42
CA TYR A 101 -10.57 9.65 -7.02
C TYR A 101 -9.98 8.59 -6.07
N CYS A 102 -10.77 8.10 -5.12
CA CYS A 102 -10.28 7.13 -4.14
C CYS A 102 -11.35 6.11 -3.80
N PHE A 103 -10.93 4.86 -3.65
CA PHE A 103 -11.72 3.79 -3.05
C PHE A 103 -10.84 3.08 -2.03
N GLU A 104 -11.24 3.15 -0.76
CA GLU A 104 -10.56 2.47 0.35
C GLU A 104 -11.59 1.70 1.16
N SER A 105 -11.24 0.47 1.55
CA SER A 105 -12.10 -0.38 2.34
C SER A 105 -11.26 -1.19 3.33
N ASP A 106 -11.82 -1.52 4.48
CA ASP A 106 -11.29 -2.48 5.46
C ASP A 106 -11.92 -3.88 5.31
N LYS A 107 -12.86 -4.03 4.36
CA LYS A 107 -13.51 -5.31 4.05
C LYS A 107 -12.65 -6.15 3.12
N HIS A 108 -12.89 -7.47 3.13
CA HIS A 108 -12.25 -8.39 2.21
C HIS A 108 -12.71 -8.14 0.76
N GLU A 109 -11.82 -8.39 -0.21
CA GLU A 109 -12.06 -8.15 -1.64
C GLU A 109 -13.34 -8.82 -2.18
N ASP A 110 -13.64 -10.04 -1.72
CA ASP A 110 -14.84 -10.76 -2.15
C ASP A 110 -16.15 -10.06 -1.73
N GLU A 111 -16.12 -9.27 -0.64
CA GLU A 111 -17.27 -8.53 -0.14
C GLU A 111 -17.53 -7.24 -0.92
N ILE A 112 -16.49 -6.65 -1.51
CA ILE A 112 -16.54 -5.34 -2.17
C ILE A 112 -16.49 -5.40 -3.69
N ARG A 113 -16.33 -6.57 -4.31
CA ARG A 113 -16.13 -6.72 -5.76
C ARG A 113 -17.23 -6.01 -6.60
N ILE A 114 -18.48 -6.09 -6.16
CA ILE A 114 -19.61 -5.43 -6.86
C ILE A 114 -19.48 -3.91 -6.75
N GLU A 115 -19.21 -3.39 -5.56
CA GLU A 115 -19.03 -1.95 -5.30
C GLU A 115 -17.83 -1.40 -6.10
N VAL A 116 -16.73 -2.14 -6.11
CA VAL A 116 -15.52 -1.79 -6.87
C VAL A 116 -15.80 -1.81 -8.38
N SER A 117 -16.52 -2.82 -8.89
CA SER A 117 -16.90 -2.89 -10.30
C SER A 117 -17.72 -1.66 -10.73
N GLN A 118 -18.70 -1.24 -9.92
CA GLN A 118 -19.50 -0.05 -10.17
C GLN A 118 -18.64 1.23 -10.14
N TRP A 119 -17.81 1.37 -9.12
CA TRP A 119 -16.87 2.50 -9.02
C TRP A 119 -15.94 2.60 -10.24
N LEU A 120 -15.34 1.48 -10.68
CA LEU A 120 -14.47 1.44 -11.86
C LEU A 120 -15.20 1.86 -13.16
N GLN A 121 -16.49 1.51 -13.30
CA GLN A 121 -17.31 1.92 -14.44
C GLN A 121 -17.60 3.42 -14.44
N GLU A 122 -17.81 4.02 -13.27
CA GLU A 122 -18.12 5.45 -13.09
C GLU A 122 -16.91 6.38 -13.25
N LEU A 123 -15.69 5.85 -13.10
CA LEU A 123 -14.47 6.65 -13.23
C LEU A 123 -14.32 7.22 -14.65
N PRO A 124 -13.89 8.51 -14.78
CA PRO A 124 -13.58 9.08 -16.09
C PRO A 124 -12.38 8.38 -16.73
N LYS A 125 -12.48 8.08 -18.01
CA LYS A 125 -11.44 7.37 -18.76
C LYS A 125 -10.83 8.26 -19.86
N PRO A 126 -9.54 8.12 -20.17
CA PRO A 126 -8.58 7.23 -19.52
C PRO A 126 -8.21 7.71 -18.10
N ILE A 127 -7.93 6.75 -17.21
CA ILE A 127 -7.53 7.03 -15.84
C ILE A 127 -6.29 6.22 -15.43
N ALA A 128 -5.42 6.85 -14.65
CA ALA A 128 -4.30 6.22 -13.98
C ALA A 128 -4.73 5.71 -12.61
N LEU A 129 -4.67 4.40 -12.37
CA LEU A 129 -5.07 3.78 -11.11
C LEU A 129 -3.85 3.21 -10.39
N PHE A 130 -3.59 3.74 -9.20
CA PHE A 130 -2.55 3.29 -8.30
C PHE A 130 -3.16 2.44 -7.18
N CYS A 131 -2.71 1.20 -7.06
CA CYS A 131 -3.11 0.28 -6.00
C CYS A 131 -2.12 0.28 -4.86
N CYS A 132 -2.60 0.03 -3.64
CA CYS A 132 -1.76 0.03 -2.45
C CYS A 132 -0.66 -1.03 -2.47
N ASP A 133 -0.87 -2.17 -3.14
CA ASP A 133 0.09 -3.25 -3.40
C ASP A 133 -0.27 -4.04 -4.66
N ASP A 134 0.53 -5.07 -5.00
CA ASP A 134 0.33 -5.88 -6.20
C ASP A 134 -0.87 -6.83 -6.08
N SER A 135 -1.20 -7.31 -4.87
CA SER A 135 -2.38 -8.17 -4.67
C SER A 135 -3.67 -7.41 -4.98
N HIS A 136 -3.77 -6.17 -4.50
CA HIS A 136 -4.90 -5.29 -4.81
C HIS A 136 -4.90 -4.85 -6.29
N ALA A 137 -3.75 -4.71 -6.92
CA ALA A 137 -3.65 -4.47 -8.36
C ALA A 137 -4.16 -5.67 -9.17
N LEU A 138 -3.84 -6.90 -8.74
CA LEU A 138 -4.39 -8.12 -9.35
C LEU A 138 -5.92 -8.18 -9.21
N PHE A 139 -6.45 -7.91 -8.01
CA PHE A 139 -7.89 -7.85 -7.77
C PHE A 139 -8.59 -6.84 -8.69
N ILE A 140 -8.02 -5.64 -8.87
CA ILE A 140 -8.54 -4.62 -9.82
C ILE A 140 -8.46 -5.13 -11.26
N SER A 141 -7.35 -5.75 -11.67
CA SER A 141 -7.18 -6.31 -13.02
C SER A 141 -8.25 -7.34 -13.34
N GLU A 142 -8.50 -8.28 -12.41
CA GLU A 142 -9.56 -9.28 -12.56
C GLU A 142 -10.96 -8.64 -12.59
N THR A 143 -11.21 -7.64 -11.75
CA THR A 143 -12.49 -6.93 -11.71
C THR A 143 -12.73 -6.14 -13.01
N CYS A 144 -11.71 -5.52 -13.58
CA CYS A 144 -11.77 -4.87 -14.89
C CYS A 144 -12.13 -5.88 -16.00
N LYS A 145 -11.47 -7.05 -16.00
CA LYS A 145 -11.73 -8.13 -16.98
C LYS A 145 -13.18 -8.62 -16.92
N ILE A 146 -13.71 -8.85 -15.73
CA ILE A 146 -15.11 -9.26 -15.52
C ILE A 146 -16.08 -8.16 -15.94
N SER A 147 -15.72 -6.89 -15.72
CA SER A 147 -16.53 -5.70 -16.04
C SER A 147 -16.37 -5.22 -17.48
N ASN A 148 -15.58 -5.91 -18.31
CA ASN A 148 -15.26 -5.55 -19.69
C ASN A 148 -14.62 -4.15 -19.81
N ILE A 149 -13.74 -3.81 -18.88
CA ILE A 149 -12.94 -2.57 -18.87
C ILE A 149 -11.52 -2.93 -19.34
N HIS A 150 -10.99 -2.18 -20.31
CA HIS A 150 -9.72 -2.51 -20.94
C HIS A 150 -8.52 -1.89 -20.20
N ILE A 151 -7.53 -2.73 -19.93
CA ILE A 151 -6.22 -2.34 -19.41
C ILE A 151 -5.19 -2.56 -20.53
N PRO A 152 -4.37 -1.56 -20.90
CA PRO A 152 -4.20 -0.26 -20.25
C PRO A 152 -5.03 0.89 -20.84
N GLU A 153 -5.87 0.66 -21.85
CA GLU A 153 -6.48 1.71 -22.67
C GLU A 153 -7.45 2.61 -21.88
N GLU A 154 -8.29 2.01 -21.03
CA GLU A 154 -9.24 2.74 -20.20
C GLU A 154 -8.70 3.01 -18.80
N ILE A 155 -8.03 2.01 -18.21
CA ILE A 155 -7.40 2.10 -16.88
C ILE A 155 -5.94 1.68 -17.00
N SER A 156 -5.01 2.59 -16.75
CA SER A 156 -3.59 2.25 -16.61
C SER A 156 -3.30 1.92 -15.15
N LEU A 157 -2.89 0.69 -14.88
CA LEU A 157 -2.75 0.10 -13.55
C LEU A 157 -1.30 0.09 -13.07
N LEU A 158 -1.08 0.41 -11.79
CA LEU A 158 0.22 0.37 -11.12
C LEU A 158 0.07 -0.20 -9.71
N GLY A 159 0.85 -1.23 -9.40
CA GLY A 159 0.99 -1.82 -8.07
C GLY A 159 2.25 -1.35 -7.34
N VAL A 160 2.54 -2.00 -6.23
CA VAL A 160 3.75 -1.82 -5.40
C VAL A 160 4.16 -3.18 -4.87
N ASP A 161 5.43 -3.38 -4.63
CA ASP A 161 6.20 -4.48 -4.07
C ASP A 161 6.96 -5.29 -5.13
N ASN A 162 6.56 -5.22 -6.41
CA ASN A 162 7.15 -5.92 -7.55
C ASN A 162 7.22 -7.43 -7.33
N ASP A 163 6.11 -8.02 -6.85
CA ASP A 163 6.01 -9.47 -6.69
C ASP A 163 5.90 -10.15 -8.05
N ASP A 164 6.96 -10.85 -8.45
CA ASP A 164 7.07 -11.50 -9.75
C ASP A 164 5.94 -12.51 -10.01
N LEU A 165 5.46 -13.21 -8.97
CA LEU A 165 4.39 -14.19 -9.13
C LEU A 165 3.07 -13.49 -9.42
N ILE A 166 2.77 -12.41 -8.69
CA ILE A 166 1.51 -11.66 -8.83
C ILE A 166 1.52 -10.86 -10.14
N CYS A 167 2.59 -10.11 -10.40
CA CYS A 167 2.66 -9.24 -11.57
C CYS A 167 2.58 -9.99 -12.89
N ASN A 168 3.15 -11.20 -12.97
CA ASN A 168 3.20 -11.99 -14.20
C ASN A 168 1.99 -12.93 -14.40
N ILE A 169 1.18 -13.21 -13.36
CA ILE A 169 -0.05 -14.02 -13.51
C ILE A 169 -1.20 -13.22 -14.12
N SER A 170 -1.18 -11.92 -13.99
CA SER A 170 -2.18 -11.01 -14.58
C SER A 170 -2.03 -10.92 -16.09
N ASP A 171 -3.14 -10.76 -16.78
CA ASP A 171 -3.20 -10.52 -18.22
C ASP A 171 -4.05 -9.28 -18.52
N PRO A 172 -3.44 -8.13 -18.92
CA PRO A 172 -2.01 -7.92 -19.13
C PRO A 172 -1.18 -7.92 -17.83
N PRO A 173 0.15 -8.13 -17.89
CA PRO A 173 1.03 -8.07 -16.73
C PRO A 173 0.94 -6.72 -16.01
N ILE A 174 1.00 -6.74 -14.67
CA ILE A 174 0.90 -5.53 -13.84
C ILE A 174 2.25 -4.83 -13.77
N SER A 175 2.25 -3.51 -14.06
CA SER A 175 3.38 -2.66 -13.72
C SER A 175 3.40 -2.40 -12.21
N SER A 176 4.58 -2.48 -11.58
CA SER A 176 4.72 -2.31 -10.14
C SER A 176 5.92 -1.44 -9.78
N ILE A 177 5.84 -0.80 -8.61
CA ILE A 177 6.96 -0.07 -7.99
C ILE A 177 7.71 -1.06 -7.11
N GLU A 178 8.99 -1.26 -7.42
CA GLU A 178 9.90 -2.02 -6.58
C GLU A 178 10.33 -1.20 -5.36
N LEU A 179 10.25 -1.80 -4.18
CA LEU A 179 10.72 -1.20 -2.93
C LEU A 179 12.14 -1.67 -2.62
N GLU A 180 13.04 -0.74 -2.30
CA GLU A 180 14.42 -1.06 -1.90
C GLU A 180 14.46 -1.60 -0.45
N VAL A 181 13.84 -2.75 -0.20
CA VAL A 181 13.73 -3.35 1.14
C VAL A 181 15.10 -3.79 1.71
N GLU A 182 16.06 -4.12 0.85
CA GLU A 182 17.41 -4.54 1.24
C GLU A 182 18.19 -3.43 1.96
N ARG A 183 17.83 -2.15 1.72
CA ARG A 183 18.47 -1.02 2.41
C ARG A 183 17.96 -0.78 3.83
N GLY A 184 16.91 -1.49 4.24
CA GLY A 184 16.31 -1.40 5.57
C GLY A 184 16.89 -2.38 6.58
N GLY A 185 17.76 -3.29 6.16
CA GLY A 185 18.34 -4.36 7.00
C GLY A 185 19.74 -4.07 7.45
#